data_8de76d47bb236d6add40fdbdb98d9934
#
_entry.id   8de76d47bb236d6add40fdbdb98d9934
#
_cell.length_a   1.000
_cell.length_b   1.000
_cell.length_c   1.000
_cell.angle_alpha   90.00
_cell.angle_beta   90.00
_cell.angle_gamma   90.00
#
_symmetry.space_group_name_H-M   'P 1'
#
loop_
_entity.id
_entity.type
_entity.pdbx_description
1 polymer ?
#
loop_
_entity_poly.entity_id
_entity_poly.type
_entity_poly.pdbx_seq_one_letter_code
_entity_poly.pdbx_strand_id
1 'polypeptide(L)'
;MTPSPEARREDRREPFAEAALALSALGLAVMPLGGDDGKVALMSGYPKWRRRPGRRTVEKWVAEHPAANIGVLCGLSRIVVVDIDAASLLEPMLDRFGATPLIIATRRGYQLWYR
;
A
#
# COMPACT_ATOMS: atom_id res chain seq x y z
N MET A 1 -4.61 -3.61 -33.26
CA MET A 1 -3.20 -3.50 -32.84
C MET A 1 -3.01 -4.21 -31.52
N THR A 2 -2.16 -5.20 -31.49
CA THR A 2 -1.87 -5.94 -30.25
C THR A 2 -0.90 -5.14 -29.36
N PRO A 3 -1.14 -5.04 -28.04
CA PRO A 3 -0.19 -4.38 -27.16
C PRO A 3 1.19 -5.05 -27.18
N SER A 4 2.25 -4.30 -26.93
CA SER A 4 3.60 -4.83 -26.81
C SER A 4 3.67 -5.85 -25.64
N PRO A 5 4.65 -6.77 -25.64
CA PRO A 5 4.84 -7.68 -24.52
C PRO A 5 5.01 -6.96 -23.17
N GLU A 6 5.63 -5.79 -23.17
CA GLU A 6 5.82 -4.96 -21.98
C GLU A 6 4.51 -4.37 -21.49
N ALA A 7 3.65 -3.84 -22.39
CA ALA A 7 2.33 -3.34 -22.03
C ALA A 7 1.45 -4.47 -21.49
N ARG A 8 1.56 -5.68 -22.04
CA ARG A 8 0.85 -6.84 -21.50
C ARG A 8 1.34 -7.27 -20.11
N ARG A 9 2.63 -7.10 -19.81
CA ARG A 9 3.17 -7.34 -18.48
C ARG A 9 2.69 -6.30 -17.48
N GLU A 10 2.60 -5.05 -17.89
CA GLU A 10 2.08 -3.96 -17.03
C GLU A 10 0.61 -4.18 -16.68
N ASP A 11 -0.20 -4.63 -17.68
CA ASP A 11 -1.61 -4.98 -17.46
C ASP A 11 -1.80 -6.20 -16.58
N ARG A 12 -0.77 -6.99 -16.35
CA ARG A 12 -0.78 -8.19 -15.51
C ARG A 12 -0.03 -8.01 -14.19
N ARG A 13 0.16 -6.79 -13.75
CA ARG A 13 0.80 -6.53 -12.46
C ARG A 13 0.02 -7.21 -11.35
N GLU A 14 0.77 -7.81 -10.46
CA GLU A 14 0.26 -8.46 -9.27
C GLU A 14 0.83 -7.75 -8.04
N PRO A 15 0.33 -6.54 -7.70
CA PRO A 15 0.95 -5.72 -6.66
C PRO A 15 1.08 -6.43 -5.32
N PHE A 16 0.06 -7.17 -4.93
CA PHE A 16 0.08 -7.87 -3.65
C PHE A 16 1.15 -8.98 -3.65
N ALA A 17 1.18 -9.79 -4.70
CA ALA A 17 2.17 -10.86 -4.82
C ALA A 17 3.60 -10.32 -4.89
N GLU A 18 3.80 -9.17 -5.53
CA GLU A 18 5.13 -8.59 -5.73
C GLU A 18 5.72 -7.96 -4.47
N ALA A 19 4.90 -7.38 -3.59
CA ALA A 19 5.40 -6.51 -2.53
C ALA A 19 4.92 -6.84 -1.11
N ALA A 20 3.82 -7.57 -0.94
CA ALA A 20 3.21 -7.72 0.38
C ALA A 20 4.13 -8.38 1.41
N LEU A 21 4.84 -9.45 1.04
CA LEU A 21 5.74 -10.15 1.96
C LEU A 21 6.93 -9.28 2.38
N ALA A 22 7.50 -8.52 1.45
CA ALA A 22 8.60 -7.61 1.76
C ALA A 22 8.18 -6.50 2.71
N LEU A 23 6.99 -5.90 2.47
CA LEU A 23 6.44 -4.87 3.34
C LEU A 23 6.10 -5.42 4.73
N SER A 24 5.54 -6.63 4.80
CA SER A 24 5.27 -7.31 6.06
C SER A 24 6.56 -7.56 6.85
N ALA A 25 7.63 -7.96 6.17
CA ALA A 25 8.93 -8.18 6.80
C ALA A 25 9.52 -6.89 7.40
N LEU A 26 9.17 -5.73 6.84
CA LEU A 26 9.56 -4.42 7.39
C LEU A 26 8.74 -4.00 8.60
N GLY A 27 7.74 -4.77 9.00
CA GLY A 27 6.90 -4.48 10.17
C GLY A 27 5.58 -3.82 9.84
N LEU A 28 5.21 -3.73 8.56
CA LEU A 28 3.94 -3.13 8.15
C LEU A 28 2.80 -4.16 8.22
N ALA A 29 1.63 -3.71 8.64
CA ALA A 29 0.42 -4.51 8.66
C ALA A 29 -0.27 -4.39 7.31
N VAL A 30 -0.05 -5.35 6.42
CA VAL A 30 -0.57 -5.34 5.06
C VAL A 30 -1.84 -6.17 4.95
N MET A 31 -2.71 -5.79 4.02
CA MET A 31 -3.88 -6.59 3.65
C MET A 31 -4.26 -6.34 2.19
N PRO A 32 -4.94 -7.31 1.52
CA PRO A 32 -5.33 -7.12 0.13
C PRO A 32 -6.54 -6.21 0.00
N LEU A 33 -6.48 -5.33 -1.00
CA LEU A 33 -7.58 -4.44 -1.39
C LEU A 33 -8.05 -4.78 -2.80
N GLY A 34 -9.35 -4.73 -3.01
CA GLY A 34 -9.97 -5.01 -4.30
C GLY A 34 -11.09 -4.04 -4.64
N GLY A 35 -12.10 -4.54 -5.34
CA GLY A 35 -13.19 -3.73 -5.84
C GLY A 35 -12.80 -2.97 -7.12
N ASP A 36 -13.73 -2.20 -7.66
CA ASP A 36 -13.55 -1.51 -8.94
C ASP A 36 -12.42 -0.47 -8.91
N ASP A 37 -12.24 0.19 -7.77
CA ASP A 37 -11.19 1.21 -7.58
C ASP A 37 -9.95 0.67 -6.86
N GLY A 38 -9.93 -0.62 -6.50
CA GLY A 38 -8.81 -1.22 -5.76
C GLY A 38 -8.65 -0.72 -4.33
N LYS A 39 -9.71 -0.18 -3.73
CA LYS A 39 -9.67 0.42 -2.38
C LYS A 39 -10.55 -0.29 -1.37
N VAL A 40 -11.23 -1.36 -1.77
CA VAL A 40 -12.13 -2.10 -0.88
C VAL A 40 -11.35 -3.20 -0.15
N ALA A 41 -11.43 -3.22 1.17
CA ALA A 41 -10.80 -4.27 1.96
C ALA A 41 -11.42 -5.64 1.62
N LEU A 42 -10.59 -6.60 1.27
CA LEU A 42 -11.04 -7.96 0.95
C LEU A 42 -11.17 -8.82 2.20
N MET A 43 -10.55 -8.39 3.31
CA MET A 43 -10.63 -9.09 4.59
C MET A 43 -11.61 -8.38 5.52
N SER A 44 -12.42 -9.15 6.25
CA SER A 44 -13.34 -8.61 7.25
C SER A 44 -12.68 -8.57 8.63
N GLY A 45 -13.25 -7.76 9.53
CA GLY A 45 -12.82 -7.71 10.92
C GLY A 45 -11.52 -6.96 11.19
N TYR A 46 -10.88 -6.40 10.18
CA TYR A 46 -9.60 -5.70 10.32
C TYR A 46 -9.64 -4.52 11.33
N PRO A 47 -10.73 -3.79 11.52
CA PRO A 47 -10.75 -2.74 12.53
C PRO A 47 -10.57 -3.24 13.96
N LYS A 48 -10.84 -4.52 14.20
CA LYS A 48 -10.73 -5.15 15.52
C LYS A 48 -9.42 -5.93 15.70
N TRP A 49 -8.58 -6.00 14.69
CA TRP A 49 -7.31 -6.71 14.81
C TRP A 49 -6.40 -5.99 15.81
N ARG A 50 -5.79 -6.78 16.69
CA ARG A 50 -4.86 -6.28 17.72
C ARG A 50 -3.39 -6.50 17.34
N ARG A 51 -3.15 -7.35 16.34
CA ARG A 51 -1.82 -7.69 15.86
C ARG A 51 -1.81 -7.60 14.35
N ARG A 52 -0.67 -7.22 13.79
CA ARG A 52 -0.49 -7.26 12.36
C ARG A 52 -0.55 -8.71 11.87
N PRO A 53 -1.04 -8.96 10.64
CA PRO A 53 -1.04 -10.29 10.05
C PRO A 53 0.37 -10.88 10.02
N GLY A 54 0.49 -12.14 10.42
CA GLY A 54 1.77 -12.85 10.37
C GLY A 54 2.15 -13.27 8.97
N ARG A 55 3.40 -13.73 8.81
CA ARG A 55 3.93 -14.15 7.51
C ARG A 55 3.07 -15.19 6.80
N ARG A 56 2.64 -16.22 7.51
CA ARG A 56 1.81 -17.29 6.92
C ARG A 56 0.48 -16.79 6.39
N THR A 57 -0.14 -15.85 7.12
CA THR A 57 -1.38 -15.22 6.68
C THR A 57 -1.15 -14.42 5.41
N VAL A 58 -0.09 -13.63 5.36
CA VAL A 58 0.26 -12.84 4.16
C VAL A 58 0.59 -13.75 2.98
N GLU A 59 1.32 -14.84 3.19
CA GLU A 59 1.60 -15.83 2.14
C GLU A 59 0.31 -16.43 1.57
N LYS A 60 -0.65 -16.75 2.42
CA LYS A 60 -1.96 -17.24 2.01
C LYS A 60 -2.67 -16.21 1.12
N TRP A 61 -2.68 -14.96 1.54
CA TRP A 61 -3.30 -13.89 0.76
C TRP A 61 -2.59 -13.62 -0.57
N VAL A 62 -1.27 -13.74 -0.61
CA VAL A 62 -0.51 -13.68 -1.87
C VAL A 62 -1.00 -14.75 -2.85
N ALA A 63 -1.23 -15.97 -2.37
CA ALA A 63 -1.74 -17.06 -3.21
C ALA A 63 -3.19 -16.84 -3.66
N GLU A 64 -4.04 -16.31 -2.78
CA GLU A 64 -5.47 -16.12 -3.03
C GLU A 64 -5.78 -14.83 -3.81
N HIS A 65 -5.01 -13.77 -3.59
CA HIS A 65 -5.27 -12.43 -4.11
C HIS A 65 -4.02 -11.76 -4.70
N PRO A 66 -3.31 -12.43 -5.62
CA PRO A 66 -2.02 -11.91 -6.11
C PRO A 66 -2.13 -10.55 -6.81
N ALA A 67 -3.23 -10.32 -7.51
CA ALA A 67 -3.45 -9.09 -8.26
C ALA A 67 -4.10 -7.97 -7.44
N ALA A 68 -4.40 -8.21 -6.16
CA ALA A 68 -4.97 -7.19 -5.29
C ALA A 68 -3.99 -6.04 -5.04
N ASN A 69 -4.53 -4.87 -4.75
CA ASN A 69 -3.74 -3.77 -4.23
C ASN A 69 -3.36 -4.02 -2.77
N ILE A 70 -2.43 -3.25 -2.26
CA ILE A 70 -1.96 -3.39 -0.88
C ILE A 70 -2.55 -2.28 -0.04
N GLY A 71 -3.26 -2.68 1.03
CA GLY A 71 -3.66 -1.78 2.10
C GLY A 71 -2.69 -1.90 3.26
N VAL A 72 -2.42 -0.79 3.92
CA VAL A 72 -1.58 -0.76 5.12
C VAL A 72 -2.38 -0.19 6.28
N LEU A 73 -2.47 -0.95 7.36
CA LEU A 73 -3.12 -0.50 8.59
C LEU A 73 -2.13 0.33 9.41
N CYS A 74 -2.30 1.63 9.39
CA CYS A 74 -1.35 2.57 9.98
C CYS A 74 -1.14 2.35 11.49
N GLY A 75 -2.20 2.13 12.24
CA GLY A 75 -2.11 1.90 13.68
C GLY A 75 -1.27 0.68 14.04
N LEU A 76 -1.54 -0.46 13.42
CA LEU A 76 -0.79 -1.70 13.66
C LEU A 76 0.63 -1.65 13.09
N SER A 77 0.86 -0.82 12.10
CA SER A 77 2.18 -0.58 11.51
C SER A 77 3.01 0.45 12.28
N ARG A 78 2.37 1.15 13.22
CA ARG A 78 2.98 2.25 13.99
C ARG A 78 3.54 3.34 13.10
N ILE A 79 2.76 3.73 12.11
CA ILE A 79 3.09 4.80 11.17
C ILE A 79 1.97 5.83 11.11
N VAL A 80 2.32 7.03 10.69
CA VAL A 80 1.39 8.09 10.35
C VAL A 80 1.61 8.44 8.89
N VAL A 81 0.54 8.55 8.13
CA VAL A 81 0.58 8.95 6.73
C VAL A 81 -0.06 10.32 6.60
N VAL A 82 0.66 11.26 6.03
CA VAL A 82 0.15 12.59 5.73
C VAL A 82 -0.18 12.63 4.24
N ASP A 83 -1.47 12.79 3.92
CA ASP A 83 -1.94 12.92 2.54
C ASP A 83 -1.85 14.38 2.10
N ILE A 84 -1.25 14.60 0.93
CA ILE A 84 -1.12 15.91 0.31
C ILE A 84 -1.87 15.89 -1.00
N ASP A 85 -2.93 16.70 -1.11
CA ASP A 85 -3.83 16.72 -2.28
C ASP A 85 -3.33 17.58 -3.44
N ALA A 86 -2.24 18.32 -3.25
CA ALA A 86 -1.67 19.16 -4.28
C ALA A 86 -0.14 19.11 -4.24
N ALA A 87 0.49 18.91 -5.39
CA ALA A 87 1.95 18.80 -5.47
C ALA A 87 2.65 20.05 -4.91
N SER A 88 2.04 21.22 -5.02
CA SER A 88 2.59 22.48 -4.50
C SER A 88 2.73 22.51 -2.97
N LEU A 89 2.06 21.60 -2.26
CA LEU A 89 2.13 21.52 -0.80
C LEU A 89 3.26 20.63 -0.28
N LEU A 90 3.99 19.95 -1.18
CA LEU A 90 5.03 19.01 -0.76
C LEU A 90 6.10 19.67 0.10
N GLU A 91 6.73 20.74 -0.40
CA GLU A 91 7.79 21.44 0.34
C GLU A 91 7.30 22.07 1.65
N PRO A 92 6.15 22.78 1.68
CA PRO A 92 5.62 23.30 2.94
C PRO A 92 5.32 22.22 3.98
N MET A 93 4.83 21.07 3.55
CA MET A 93 4.52 19.98 4.48
C MET A 93 5.80 19.28 4.98
N LEU A 94 6.80 19.12 4.14
CA LEU A 94 8.10 18.60 4.57
C LEU A 94 8.76 19.56 5.58
N ASP A 95 8.64 20.86 5.36
CA ASP A 95 9.15 21.87 6.31
C ASP A 95 8.44 21.79 7.66
N ARG A 96 7.13 21.55 7.64
CA ARG A 96 6.31 21.48 8.85
C ARG A 96 6.52 20.18 9.64
N PHE A 97 6.53 19.05 8.97
CA PHE A 97 6.56 17.72 9.61
C PHE A 97 7.93 17.07 9.62
N GLY A 98 8.89 17.63 8.92
CA GLY A 98 10.23 17.09 8.81
C GLY A 98 10.41 16.14 7.63
N ALA A 99 11.65 15.79 7.37
CA ALA A 99 11.98 14.86 6.30
C ALA A 99 11.47 13.45 6.58
N THR A 100 11.12 12.72 5.54
CA THR A 100 10.73 11.33 5.63
C THR A 100 11.45 10.51 4.55
N PRO A 101 11.84 9.25 4.85
CA PRO A 101 12.47 8.39 3.86
C PRO A 101 11.49 7.82 2.83
N LEU A 102 10.19 7.92 3.07
CA LEU A 102 9.18 7.35 2.18
C LEU A 102 8.15 8.38 1.76
N ILE A 103 8.20 8.74 0.49
CA ILE A 103 7.26 9.63 -0.16
C ILE A 103 6.64 8.85 -1.33
N ILE A 104 5.32 8.73 -1.33
CA ILE A 104 4.59 8.04 -2.40
C ILE A 104 3.84 9.08 -3.23
N ALA A 105 4.11 9.09 -4.55
CA ALA A 105 3.37 9.93 -5.46
C ALA A 105 1.96 9.35 -5.68
N THR A 106 0.96 10.21 -5.61
CA THR A 106 -0.43 9.86 -5.86
C THR A 106 -0.94 10.61 -7.08
N ARG A 107 -2.18 10.36 -7.49
CA ARG A 107 -2.76 11.03 -8.66
C ARG A 107 -2.76 12.56 -8.53
N ARG A 108 -3.00 13.09 -7.33
CA ARG A 108 -3.14 14.53 -7.10
C ARG A 108 -2.00 15.16 -6.32
N GLY A 109 -1.18 14.36 -5.67
CA GLY A 109 -0.14 14.87 -4.80
C GLY A 109 0.76 13.78 -4.28
N TYR A 110 0.89 13.68 -2.95
CA TYR A 110 1.84 12.77 -2.33
C TYR A 110 1.30 12.22 -1.01
N GLN A 111 1.86 11.10 -0.59
CA GLN A 111 1.74 10.60 0.78
C GLN A 111 3.11 10.63 1.44
N LEU A 112 3.18 11.23 2.61
CA LEU A 112 4.38 11.28 3.44
C LEU A 112 4.21 10.28 4.59
N TRP A 113 5.11 9.33 4.70
CA TRP A 113 5.02 8.25 5.69
C TRP A 113 6.02 8.49 6.82
N TYR A 114 5.53 8.53 8.07
CA TYR A 114 6.33 8.75 9.28
C TYR A 114 6.11 7.62 10.28
N ARG A 115 7.13 7.30 11.02
CA ARG A 115 7.04 6.41 12.17
C ARG A 115 6.66 7.14 13.45
#